data_146f88ab752513b6fd48ef97a34a1aa1
#
_entry.id   146f88ab752513b6fd48ef97a34a1aa1
#
_cell.length_a   1.000
_cell.length_b   1.000
_cell.length_c   1.000
_cell.angle_alpha   90.00
_cell.angle_beta   90.00
_cell.angle_gamma   90.00
#
_symmetry.space_group_name_H-M   'P 1'
#
loop_
_entity.id
_entity.type
_entity.pdbx_description
1 polymer ?
#
loop_
_entity_poly.entity_id
_entity_poly.type
_entity_poly.pdbx_seq_one_letter_code
_entity_poly.pdbx_strand_id
1 'polypeptide(L)'
;LYGANLMSKQTELVGLARTTKLDEVNDAYDAGALSNRNMIINGSMAVAQRGTSFTSAGTQYTLDRFKTEQGGIDNALINVTQDSDAPSGFAKSLKVTVATAETTVADNEYMGLVHTIEAQDLQQLDYNTAAAKSVTLSFWVKASVTGVYAVANYTADGSRIIGATYTINSANTWEYKTVTYAGDTAGQLDDNNGAGFYLYWYFAAGPDRKSSSNTSWGAYTGTKLAYGQAVQLIETVNATWQITGVQLEVGDTATPFEHTSYGDQLQKCVRFFQFLSDDDYNSSDAAVASYSDWNGSIGYSIVYFPNGKM
;
A
#
# COMPACT_ATOMS: atom_id res chain seq x y z
N LEU A 1 -44.64 -31.99 -33.08
CA LEU A 1 -44.69 -31.57 -31.65
C LEU A 1 -43.31 -31.59 -30.93
N TYR A 2 -42.21 -32.03 -31.57
CA TYR A 2 -40.89 -32.07 -30.97
C TYR A 2 -40.00 -30.83 -31.21
N GLY A 3 -40.39 -29.94 -32.11
CA GLY A 3 -39.59 -28.77 -32.46
C GLY A 3 -39.74 -27.55 -31.55
N ALA A 4 -40.89 -27.40 -30.91
CA ALA A 4 -41.17 -26.22 -30.07
C ALA A 4 -40.46 -26.21 -28.71
N ASN A 5 -40.13 -27.42 -28.19
CA ASN A 5 -39.55 -27.56 -26.88
C ASN A 5 -38.01 -27.38 -26.87
N LEU A 6 -37.35 -27.50 -28.02
CA LEU A 6 -35.91 -27.28 -28.17
C LEU A 6 -35.57 -25.80 -28.28
N MET A 7 -36.46 -24.99 -28.94
CA MET A 7 -36.26 -23.55 -29.07
C MET A 7 -36.45 -22.81 -27.72
N SER A 8 -37.38 -23.29 -26.87
CA SER A 8 -37.59 -22.67 -25.56
C SER A 8 -36.40 -22.88 -24.62
N LYS A 9 -35.79 -24.07 -24.63
CA LYS A 9 -34.61 -24.38 -23.80
C LYS A 9 -33.36 -23.64 -24.27
N GLN A 10 -33.18 -23.43 -25.57
CA GLN A 10 -32.07 -22.63 -26.08
C GLN A 10 -32.25 -21.15 -25.73
N THR A 11 -33.46 -20.62 -25.76
CA THR A 11 -33.76 -19.23 -25.41
C THR A 11 -33.58 -19.00 -23.90
N GLU A 12 -33.99 -19.99 -23.07
CA GLU A 12 -33.74 -19.94 -21.63
C GLU A 12 -32.23 -20.00 -21.28
N LEU A 13 -31.46 -20.90 -21.92
CA LEU A 13 -30.01 -21.00 -21.71
C LEU A 13 -29.26 -19.73 -22.16
N VAL A 14 -29.66 -19.13 -23.29
CA VAL A 14 -29.08 -17.85 -23.74
C VAL A 14 -29.50 -16.69 -22.85
N GLY A 15 -30.72 -16.74 -22.30
CA GLY A 15 -31.21 -15.79 -21.31
C GLY A 15 -30.42 -15.88 -20.00
N LEU A 16 -30.22 -17.10 -19.48
CA LEU A 16 -29.44 -17.34 -18.27
C LEU A 16 -27.97 -16.92 -18.44
N ALA A 17 -27.35 -17.27 -19.57
CA ALA A 17 -25.97 -16.89 -19.85
C ALA A 17 -25.78 -15.38 -20.02
N ARG A 18 -26.82 -14.68 -20.52
CA ARG A 18 -26.80 -13.20 -20.64
C ARG A 18 -27.01 -12.52 -19.30
N THR A 19 -27.91 -13.00 -18.45
CA THR A 19 -28.15 -12.42 -17.13
C THR A 19 -26.94 -12.62 -16.24
N THR A 20 -26.34 -13.82 -16.17
CA THR A 20 -25.14 -14.09 -15.38
C THR A 20 -23.96 -13.20 -15.80
N LYS A 21 -23.75 -13.01 -17.10
CA LYS A 21 -22.69 -12.12 -17.59
C LYS A 21 -22.98 -10.62 -17.36
N LEU A 22 -24.25 -10.22 -17.40
CA LEU A 22 -24.63 -8.84 -17.10
C LEU A 22 -24.55 -8.55 -15.62
N ASP A 23 -24.89 -9.52 -14.78
CA ASP A 23 -24.76 -9.40 -13.33
C ASP A 23 -23.27 -9.36 -12.93
N GLU A 24 -22.41 -10.21 -13.49
CA GLU A 24 -20.95 -10.15 -13.30
C GLU A 24 -20.34 -8.83 -13.78
N VAL A 25 -20.85 -8.25 -14.88
CA VAL A 25 -20.39 -6.94 -15.36
C VAL A 25 -20.93 -5.82 -14.49
N ASN A 26 -22.17 -5.91 -14.01
CA ASN A 26 -22.76 -4.93 -13.11
C ASN A 26 -22.08 -4.99 -11.75
N ASP A 27 -21.84 -6.19 -11.21
CA ASP A 27 -21.10 -6.38 -9.95
C ASP A 27 -19.68 -5.80 -10.04
N ALA A 28 -19.00 -5.98 -11.19
CA ALA A 28 -17.70 -5.38 -11.44
C ALA A 28 -17.79 -3.84 -11.61
N TYR A 29 -18.90 -3.33 -12.13
CA TYR A 29 -19.16 -1.89 -12.27
C TYR A 29 -19.53 -1.26 -10.92
N ASP A 30 -20.31 -1.95 -10.11
CA ASP A 30 -20.73 -1.50 -8.77
C ASP A 30 -19.56 -1.60 -7.76
N ALA A 31 -18.60 -2.49 -8.00
CA ALA A 31 -17.36 -2.61 -7.22
C ALA A 31 -16.31 -1.53 -7.56
N GLY A 32 -16.59 -0.65 -8.51
CA GLY A 32 -15.67 0.42 -8.95
C GLY A 32 -15.30 0.32 -10.42
N ALA A 33 -14.42 1.20 -10.90
CA ALA A 33 -14.00 1.24 -12.29
C ALA A 33 -13.31 -0.06 -12.71
N LEU A 34 -13.58 -0.54 -13.92
CA LEU A 34 -12.90 -1.70 -14.51
C LEU A 34 -11.40 -1.41 -14.82
N SER A 35 -11.01 -0.13 -14.80
CA SER A 35 -9.64 0.34 -14.95
C SER A 35 -9.34 1.41 -13.89
N ASN A 36 -8.07 1.55 -13.52
CA ASN A 36 -7.62 2.43 -12.44
C ASN A 36 -8.28 2.11 -11.07
N ARG A 37 -8.62 0.85 -10.85
CA ARG A 37 -9.20 0.42 -9.58
C ARG A 37 -8.18 0.33 -8.46
N ASN A 38 -6.88 0.12 -8.80
CA ASN A 38 -5.82 0.08 -7.82
C ASN A 38 -5.45 1.50 -7.37
N MET A 39 -5.78 1.85 -6.14
CA MET A 39 -5.43 3.14 -5.53
C MET A 39 -3.96 3.20 -5.07
N ILE A 40 -3.24 2.06 -5.09
CA ILE A 40 -1.82 2.00 -4.74
C ILE A 40 -0.96 2.38 -5.95
N ILE A 41 -0.06 3.33 -5.77
CA ILE A 41 0.95 3.68 -6.77
C ILE A 41 2.20 2.82 -6.51
N ASN A 42 2.76 2.25 -7.59
CA ASN A 42 3.95 1.38 -7.55
C ASN A 42 3.73 0.07 -6.76
N GLY A 43 2.52 -0.47 -6.75
CA GLY A 43 2.20 -1.70 -6.02
C GLY A 43 2.98 -2.94 -6.49
N SER A 44 3.50 -2.95 -7.72
CA SER A 44 4.39 -4.00 -8.25
C SER A 44 5.88 -3.79 -7.92
N MET A 45 6.23 -2.76 -7.15
CA MET A 45 7.61 -2.42 -6.75
C MET A 45 8.56 -2.18 -7.93
N ALA A 46 8.03 -1.77 -9.09
CA ALA A 46 8.79 -1.62 -10.33
C ALA A 46 9.63 -0.35 -10.38
N VAL A 47 9.13 0.76 -9.79
CA VAL A 47 9.78 2.07 -9.83
C VAL A 47 10.65 2.29 -8.60
N ALA A 48 11.90 2.71 -8.82
CA ALA A 48 12.90 2.90 -7.77
C ALA A 48 13.83 4.10 -8.11
N GLN A 49 13.24 5.30 -8.23
CA GLN A 49 13.97 6.52 -8.64
C GLN A 49 15.04 6.93 -7.61
N ARG A 50 14.80 6.69 -6.31
CA ARG A 50 15.75 6.99 -5.22
C ARG A 50 16.89 6.00 -5.10
N GLY A 51 16.86 4.92 -5.90
CA GLY A 51 17.81 3.81 -5.83
C GLY A 51 17.13 2.50 -5.44
N THR A 52 17.90 1.42 -5.59
CA THR A 52 17.43 0.05 -5.37
C THR A 52 17.90 -0.58 -4.06
N SER A 53 18.71 0.17 -3.26
CA SER A 53 19.28 -0.33 -2.00
C SER A 53 19.44 0.80 -1.00
N PHE A 54 18.92 0.58 0.20
CA PHE A 54 18.91 1.53 1.32
C PHE A 54 19.42 0.79 2.55
N THR A 55 20.56 1.23 3.08
CA THR A 55 21.16 0.67 4.29
C THR A 55 20.73 1.48 5.51
N SER A 56 20.53 0.78 6.63
CA SER A 56 20.11 1.40 7.90
C SER A 56 18.88 2.29 7.73
N ALA A 57 17.88 1.78 7.00
CA ALA A 57 16.67 2.51 6.70
C ALA A 57 15.84 2.71 7.97
N GLY A 58 15.91 3.92 8.52
CA GLY A 58 15.05 4.39 9.58
C GLY A 58 13.69 4.86 9.04
N THR A 59 13.23 6.05 9.46
CA THR A 59 12.04 6.68 8.88
C THR A 59 12.43 7.41 7.60
N GLN A 60 12.23 6.77 6.42
CA GLN A 60 12.56 7.34 5.11
C GLN A 60 11.79 6.68 3.97
N TYR A 61 11.63 7.41 2.87
CA TYR A 61 11.17 6.82 1.62
C TYR A 61 12.27 5.93 1.03
N THR A 62 11.85 4.77 0.53
CA THR A 62 12.71 3.78 -0.12
C THR A 62 12.32 3.63 -1.59
N LEU A 63 11.72 2.52 -2.02
CA LEU A 63 11.12 2.46 -3.35
C LEU A 63 10.01 3.51 -3.46
N ASP A 64 9.78 4.00 -4.66
CA ASP A 64 8.81 5.07 -4.87
C ASP A 64 7.47 4.77 -4.20
N ARG A 65 6.95 5.76 -3.48
CA ARG A 65 5.72 5.75 -2.68
C ARG A 65 5.75 4.90 -1.41
N PHE A 66 6.76 4.06 -1.20
CA PHE A 66 6.89 3.25 0.01
C PHE A 66 7.94 3.83 0.96
N LYS A 67 7.53 3.99 2.21
CA LYS A 67 8.31 4.58 3.29
C LYS A 67 8.47 3.56 4.42
N THR A 68 9.67 3.41 4.94
CA THR A 68 9.84 2.77 6.26
C THR A 68 9.52 3.78 7.34
N GLU A 69 8.90 3.33 8.42
CA GLU A 69 8.59 4.18 9.57
C GLU A 69 8.84 3.43 10.87
N GLN A 70 9.42 4.14 11.81
CA GLN A 70 9.69 3.60 13.14
C GLN A 70 9.41 4.66 14.22
N GLY A 71 9.11 4.20 15.41
CA GLY A 71 9.00 5.02 16.60
C GLY A 71 9.62 4.33 17.79
N GLY A 72 10.50 5.06 18.49
CA GLY A 72 11.16 4.61 19.71
C GLY A 72 12.26 3.55 19.53
N ILE A 73 12.50 3.03 18.33
CA ILE A 73 13.53 1.99 18.08
C ILE A 73 14.91 2.56 18.35
N ASP A 74 15.65 1.89 19.25
CA ASP A 74 16.96 2.34 19.70
C ASP A 74 18.12 1.68 18.92
N ASN A 75 18.03 0.37 18.61
CA ASN A 75 19.16 -0.39 18.08
C ASN A 75 18.90 -1.07 16.75
N ALA A 76 17.65 -1.44 16.45
CA ALA A 76 17.37 -2.18 15.22
C ALA A 76 17.66 -1.35 13.98
N LEU A 77 18.39 -1.93 13.04
CA LEU A 77 18.65 -1.39 11.71
C LEU A 77 18.12 -2.35 10.67
N ILE A 78 17.39 -1.83 9.70
CA ILE A 78 16.93 -2.59 8.55
C ILE A 78 17.57 -2.08 7.27
N ASN A 79 17.82 -2.99 6.34
CA ASN A 79 18.13 -2.66 4.95
C ASN A 79 16.90 -2.90 4.10
N VAL A 80 16.66 -2.02 3.12
CA VAL A 80 15.58 -2.17 2.15
C VAL A 80 16.17 -2.27 0.76
N THR A 81 15.72 -3.25 -0.01
CA THR A 81 16.18 -3.43 -1.40
C THR A 81 15.00 -3.67 -2.33
N GLN A 82 15.14 -3.24 -3.59
CA GLN A 82 14.35 -3.76 -4.69
C GLN A 82 14.94 -5.10 -5.10
N ASP A 83 14.24 -6.18 -4.82
CA ASP A 83 14.69 -7.56 -5.09
C ASP A 83 14.02 -8.11 -6.36
N SER A 84 14.74 -9.01 -7.06
CA SER A 84 14.18 -9.74 -8.21
C SER A 84 13.42 -11.01 -7.82
N ASP A 85 13.50 -11.43 -6.57
CA ASP A 85 12.69 -12.53 -6.04
C ASP A 85 11.26 -12.04 -5.85
N ALA A 86 10.34 -12.55 -6.66
CA ALA A 86 8.95 -12.17 -6.72
C ALA A 86 8.08 -13.37 -7.12
N PRO A 87 6.79 -13.39 -6.78
CA PRO A 87 5.88 -14.44 -7.22
C PRO A 87 5.62 -14.34 -8.73
N SER A 88 5.10 -15.41 -9.31
CA SER A 88 4.72 -15.44 -10.74
C SER A 88 3.83 -14.26 -11.10
N GLY A 89 4.13 -13.59 -12.21
CA GLY A 89 3.45 -12.38 -12.67
C GLY A 89 4.10 -11.07 -12.23
N PHE A 90 5.10 -11.10 -11.34
CA PHE A 90 5.83 -9.93 -10.89
C PHE A 90 7.32 -10.05 -11.15
N ALA A 91 7.98 -8.94 -11.49
CA ALA A 91 9.41 -8.90 -11.73
C ALA A 91 10.21 -8.40 -10.51
N LYS A 92 9.57 -7.72 -9.59
CA LYS A 92 10.21 -7.05 -8.45
C LYS A 92 9.39 -7.18 -7.18
N SER A 93 10.10 -7.11 -6.05
CA SER A 93 9.54 -6.96 -4.71
C SER A 93 10.33 -5.93 -3.91
N LEU A 94 9.72 -5.37 -2.89
CA LEU A 94 10.41 -4.65 -1.82
C LEU A 94 10.80 -5.67 -0.75
N LYS A 95 12.08 -5.73 -0.43
CA LYS A 95 12.62 -6.63 0.59
C LYS A 95 13.22 -5.85 1.74
N VAL A 96 12.78 -6.17 2.93
CA VAL A 96 13.37 -5.72 4.19
C VAL A 96 14.26 -6.83 4.73
N THR A 97 15.44 -6.48 5.21
CA THR A 97 16.37 -7.39 5.91
C THR A 97 16.83 -6.74 7.19
N VAL A 98 16.71 -7.42 8.31
CA VAL A 98 17.21 -6.95 9.60
C VAL A 98 18.73 -7.03 9.62
N ALA A 99 19.41 -5.89 9.60
CA ALA A 99 20.86 -5.79 9.62
C ALA A 99 21.41 -5.85 11.06
N THR A 100 20.75 -5.14 11.97
CA THR A 100 21.03 -5.19 13.41
C THR A 100 19.70 -5.46 14.12
N ALA A 101 19.68 -6.44 15.01
CA ALA A 101 18.47 -6.79 15.72
C ALA A 101 18.24 -5.88 16.93
N GLU A 102 16.98 -5.63 17.26
CA GLU A 102 16.55 -5.15 18.56
C GLU A 102 16.65 -6.32 19.56
N THR A 103 17.16 -6.05 20.75
CA THR A 103 17.26 -7.10 21.76
C THR A 103 15.90 -7.49 22.31
N THR A 104 15.04 -6.50 22.49
CA THR A 104 13.63 -6.64 22.93
C THR A 104 12.90 -5.41 22.49
N VAL A 105 11.78 -5.57 21.79
CA VAL A 105 10.93 -4.44 21.39
C VAL A 105 10.24 -3.87 22.63
N ALA A 106 10.60 -2.65 23.01
CA ALA A 106 10.06 -1.98 24.19
C ALA A 106 8.59 -1.56 23.99
N ASP A 107 7.93 -1.20 25.09
CA ASP A 107 6.48 -0.99 25.13
C ASP A 107 5.96 -0.02 24.08
N ASN A 108 6.67 1.09 23.86
CA ASN A 108 6.26 2.15 22.94
C ASN A 108 6.93 2.10 21.56
N GLU A 109 7.67 1.05 21.26
CA GLU A 109 8.37 0.88 19.99
C GLU A 109 7.47 0.30 18.89
N TYR A 110 7.76 0.67 17.66
CA TYR A 110 7.20 0.02 16.48
C TYR A 110 8.08 0.29 15.24
N MET A 111 8.00 -0.61 14.29
CA MET A 111 8.60 -0.46 12.96
C MET A 111 7.70 -1.09 11.90
N GLY A 112 7.60 -0.45 10.74
CA GLY A 112 6.78 -0.93 9.65
C GLY A 112 7.07 -0.28 8.31
N LEU A 113 6.34 -0.73 7.28
CA LEU A 113 6.26 -0.14 5.95
C LEU A 113 4.97 0.65 5.83
N VAL A 114 5.02 1.78 5.15
CA VAL A 114 3.87 2.68 4.96
C VAL A 114 3.73 3.04 3.49
N HIS A 115 2.49 3.02 3.00
CA HIS A 115 2.09 3.64 1.75
C HIS A 115 1.04 4.72 2.04
N THR A 116 1.19 5.90 1.45
CA THR A 116 0.27 7.03 1.65
C THR A 116 -0.54 7.28 0.37
N ILE A 117 -1.84 7.49 0.51
CA ILE A 117 -2.74 7.87 -0.58
C ILE A 117 -3.29 9.26 -0.29
N GLU A 118 -3.29 10.15 -1.30
CA GLU A 118 -3.84 11.50 -1.17
C GLU A 118 -5.36 11.45 -0.94
N ALA A 119 -5.88 12.36 -0.13
CA ALA A 119 -7.29 12.39 0.23
C ALA A 119 -8.20 12.64 -0.99
N GLN A 120 -7.77 13.48 -1.94
CA GLN A 120 -8.50 13.74 -3.19
C GLN A 120 -8.72 12.48 -4.05
N ASP A 121 -7.85 11.47 -3.95
CA ASP A 121 -7.96 10.21 -4.71
C ASP A 121 -8.93 9.21 -4.06
N LEU A 122 -9.46 9.55 -2.87
CA LEU A 122 -10.31 8.69 -2.06
C LEU A 122 -11.78 9.13 -2.02
N GLN A 123 -12.16 10.21 -2.70
CA GLN A 123 -13.51 10.79 -2.65
C GLN A 123 -14.61 9.80 -3.09
N GLN A 124 -14.27 8.85 -3.97
CA GLN A 124 -15.17 7.78 -4.42
C GLN A 124 -15.61 6.82 -3.29
N LEU A 125 -14.97 6.87 -2.12
CA LEU A 125 -15.28 6.01 -0.99
C LEU A 125 -16.50 6.47 -0.18
N ASP A 126 -16.98 7.70 -0.40
CA ASP A 126 -18.15 8.29 0.28
C ASP A 126 -18.03 8.24 1.83
N TYR A 127 -16.80 8.35 2.37
CA TYR A 127 -16.56 8.31 3.81
C TYR A 127 -17.29 9.48 4.52
N ASN A 128 -17.56 9.30 5.81
CA ASN A 128 -18.42 10.19 6.61
C ASN A 128 -19.89 10.21 6.16
N THR A 129 -20.35 9.17 5.48
CA THR A 129 -21.75 9.00 5.06
C THR A 129 -22.24 7.59 5.36
N ALA A 130 -23.55 7.38 5.34
CA ALA A 130 -24.11 6.04 5.46
C ALA A 130 -23.82 5.13 4.24
N ALA A 131 -23.36 5.72 3.13
CA ALA A 131 -22.99 5.04 1.89
C ALA A 131 -21.48 4.72 1.82
N ALA A 132 -20.72 4.94 2.90
CA ALA A 132 -19.29 4.69 2.95
C ALA A 132 -18.94 3.28 2.47
N LYS A 133 -18.09 3.21 1.46
CA LYS A 133 -17.74 1.95 0.78
C LYS A 133 -16.60 1.24 1.49
N SER A 134 -16.68 -0.09 1.52
CA SER A 134 -15.54 -0.92 1.93
C SER A 134 -14.41 -0.84 0.91
N VAL A 135 -13.20 -1.14 1.38
CA VAL A 135 -12.03 -1.29 0.53
C VAL A 135 -11.34 -2.61 0.83
N THR A 136 -10.84 -3.28 -0.19
CA THR A 136 -10.07 -4.51 -0.04
C THR A 136 -8.62 -4.28 -0.43
N LEU A 137 -7.73 -4.56 0.53
CA LEU A 137 -6.29 -4.59 0.35
C LEU A 137 -5.86 -6.01 0.01
N SER A 138 -5.12 -6.18 -1.07
CA SER A 138 -4.52 -7.47 -1.45
C SER A 138 -3.04 -7.30 -1.75
N PHE A 139 -2.23 -8.31 -1.45
CA PHE A 139 -0.80 -8.28 -1.67
C PHE A 139 -0.17 -9.67 -1.60
N TRP A 140 0.96 -9.84 -2.26
CA TRP A 140 1.85 -10.96 -2.08
C TRP A 140 2.91 -10.62 -1.03
N VAL A 141 3.13 -11.53 -0.10
CA VAL A 141 4.09 -11.36 0.99
C VAL A 141 4.88 -12.64 1.22
N LYS A 142 6.15 -12.48 1.59
CA LYS A 142 7.05 -13.55 1.99
C LYS A 142 7.86 -13.09 3.18
N ALA A 143 7.98 -13.91 4.22
CA ALA A 143 8.82 -13.61 5.37
C ALA A 143 9.59 -14.86 5.84
N SER A 144 10.75 -14.64 6.45
CA SER A 144 11.54 -15.71 7.05
C SER A 144 10.98 -16.15 8.41
N VAL A 145 10.20 -15.31 9.07
CA VAL A 145 9.57 -15.59 10.36
C VAL A 145 8.07 -15.79 10.16
N THR A 146 7.58 -16.97 10.53
CA THR A 146 6.15 -17.33 10.47
C THR A 146 5.40 -16.74 11.65
N GLY A 147 4.10 -16.55 11.49
CA GLY A 147 3.21 -16.06 12.55
C GLY A 147 2.31 -14.91 12.10
N VAL A 148 1.71 -14.24 13.06
CA VAL A 148 0.71 -13.20 12.85
C VAL A 148 1.36 -11.83 12.78
N TYR A 149 1.10 -11.12 11.70
CA TYR A 149 1.50 -9.74 11.43
C TYR A 149 0.26 -8.84 11.36
N ALA A 150 0.40 -7.61 11.83
CA ALA A 150 -0.66 -6.60 11.75
C ALA A 150 -0.50 -5.73 10.49
N VAL A 151 -1.65 -5.30 9.97
CA VAL A 151 -1.80 -4.28 8.94
C VAL A 151 -2.90 -3.32 9.36
N ALA A 152 -2.72 -2.02 9.13
CA ALA A 152 -3.70 -1.03 9.53
C ALA A 152 -3.88 0.05 8.45
N ASN A 153 -5.08 0.62 8.40
CA ASN A 153 -5.39 1.81 7.64
C ASN A 153 -5.73 2.95 8.61
N TYR A 154 -4.97 4.02 8.53
CA TYR A 154 -5.18 5.24 9.31
C TYR A 154 -5.62 6.37 8.39
N THR A 155 -6.70 7.08 8.76
CA THR A 155 -7.16 8.30 8.08
C THR A 155 -6.63 9.52 8.81
N ALA A 156 -5.86 10.36 8.11
CA ALA A 156 -5.28 11.56 8.72
C ALA A 156 -6.35 12.62 9.02
N ASP A 157 -7.21 12.92 8.04
CA ASP A 157 -8.22 13.97 8.15
C ASP A 157 -9.21 13.69 9.30
N GLY A 158 -9.71 12.47 9.37
CA GLY A 158 -10.63 12.03 10.43
C GLY A 158 -9.92 11.61 11.72
N SER A 159 -8.60 11.47 11.73
CA SER A 159 -7.83 10.90 12.85
C SER A 159 -8.42 9.59 13.36
N ARG A 160 -8.69 8.65 12.44
CA ARG A 160 -9.32 7.36 12.73
C ARG A 160 -8.48 6.21 12.19
N ILE A 161 -8.62 5.05 12.81
CA ILE A 161 -7.84 3.87 12.45
C ILE A 161 -8.72 2.61 12.45
N ILE A 162 -8.44 1.73 11.49
CA ILE A 162 -8.91 0.34 11.45
C ILE A 162 -7.72 -0.55 11.16
N GLY A 163 -7.69 -1.74 11.73
CA GLY A 163 -6.62 -2.71 11.51
C GLY A 163 -7.14 -4.12 11.32
N ALA A 164 -6.26 -4.95 10.84
CA ALA A 164 -6.46 -6.38 10.68
C ALA A 164 -5.13 -7.11 10.85
N THR A 165 -5.18 -8.43 10.78
CA THR A 165 -3.99 -9.27 10.81
C THR A 165 -3.95 -10.19 9.60
N TYR A 166 -2.74 -10.59 9.23
CA TYR A 166 -2.50 -11.70 8.28
C TYR A 166 -1.46 -12.66 8.87
N THR A 167 -1.51 -13.91 8.47
CA THR A 167 -0.60 -14.94 8.98
C THR A 167 0.34 -15.40 7.88
N ILE A 168 1.65 -15.41 8.16
CA ILE A 168 2.64 -16.12 7.35
C ILE A 168 2.68 -17.56 7.84
N ASN A 169 2.24 -18.49 6.99
CA ASN A 169 2.11 -19.91 7.33
C ASN A 169 3.41 -20.69 7.08
N SER A 170 4.17 -20.30 6.05
CA SER A 170 5.39 -20.99 5.64
C SER A 170 6.53 -19.99 5.45
N ALA A 171 7.63 -20.20 6.17
CA ALA A 171 8.81 -19.35 6.05
C ALA A 171 9.36 -19.36 4.61
N ASN A 172 9.82 -18.20 4.15
CA ASN A 172 10.43 -17.99 2.84
C ASN A 172 9.57 -18.44 1.64
N THR A 173 8.24 -18.43 1.80
CA THR A 173 7.28 -18.81 0.76
C THR A 173 6.40 -17.60 0.43
N TRP A 174 6.17 -17.34 -0.86
CA TRP A 174 5.24 -16.31 -1.29
C TRP A 174 3.80 -16.74 -0.99
N GLU A 175 3.09 -15.92 -0.24
CA GLU A 175 1.67 -16.13 0.10
C GLU A 175 0.85 -14.90 -0.32
N TYR A 176 -0.30 -15.14 -0.93
CA TYR A 176 -1.26 -14.08 -1.25
C TYR A 176 -2.16 -13.81 -0.06
N LYS A 177 -2.32 -12.54 0.30
CA LYS A 177 -3.15 -12.09 1.43
C LYS A 177 -4.17 -11.08 0.97
N THR A 178 -5.35 -11.15 1.61
CA THR A 178 -6.43 -10.19 1.42
C THR A 178 -6.94 -9.72 2.76
N VAL A 179 -7.28 -8.44 2.85
CA VAL A 179 -7.86 -7.79 4.03
C VAL A 179 -8.92 -6.81 3.55
N THR A 180 -10.14 -6.95 4.05
CA THR A 180 -11.22 -6.00 3.76
C THR A 180 -11.46 -5.10 4.97
N TYR A 181 -11.45 -3.81 4.73
CA TYR A 181 -11.83 -2.79 5.69
C TYR A 181 -13.23 -2.28 5.36
N ALA A 182 -14.12 -2.25 6.34
CA ALA A 182 -15.43 -1.63 6.19
C ALA A 182 -15.30 -0.14 5.87
N GLY A 183 -16.27 0.46 5.20
CA GLY A 183 -16.33 1.89 5.02
C GLY A 183 -16.48 2.64 6.34
N ASP A 184 -15.83 3.80 6.48
CA ASP A 184 -15.95 4.62 7.68
C ASP A 184 -17.11 5.61 7.55
N THR A 185 -18.21 5.33 8.25
CA THR A 185 -19.41 6.19 8.24
C THR A 185 -19.28 7.47 9.08
N ALA A 186 -18.16 7.63 9.78
CA ALA A 186 -17.90 8.77 10.68
C ALA A 186 -16.54 9.45 10.46
N GLY A 187 -15.72 8.92 9.55
CA GLY A 187 -14.39 9.44 9.24
C GLY A 187 -14.43 10.36 8.02
N GLN A 188 -13.90 11.58 8.16
CA GLN A 188 -13.79 12.54 7.07
C GLN A 188 -12.58 12.21 6.18
N LEU A 189 -12.72 12.48 4.88
CA LEU A 189 -11.63 12.58 3.89
C LEU A 189 -11.77 13.92 3.17
N ASP A 190 -10.75 14.76 3.26
CA ASP A 190 -10.72 16.06 2.62
C ASP A 190 -10.48 15.92 1.11
N ASP A 191 -11.01 16.86 0.30
CA ASP A 191 -10.69 16.93 -1.12
C ASP A 191 -9.44 17.80 -1.35
N ASN A 192 -8.27 17.25 -0.96
CA ASN A 192 -7.00 17.93 -1.06
C ASN A 192 -5.85 16.95 -1.34
N ASN A 193 -4.63 17.47 -1.53
CA ASN A 193 -3.41 16.67 -1.74
C ASN A 193 -2.73 16.23 -0.44
N GLY A 194 -3.34 16.45 0.72
CA GLY A 194 -2.91 15.88 1.99
C GLY A 194 -3.11 14.37 2.01
N ALA A 195 -2.59 13.69 3.00
CA ALA A 195 -2.81 12.26 3.11
C ALA A 195 -4.20 11.94 3.64
N GLY A 196 -4.96 11.21 2.85
CA GLY A 196 -6.21 10.59 3.28
C GLY A 196 -5.96 9.27 3.99
N PHE A 197 -5.25 8.34 3.35
CA PHE A 197 -4.93 7.04 3.92
C PHE A 197 -3.43 6.86 4.13
N TYR A 198 -3.11 6.24 5.27
CA TYR A 198 -1.85 5.57 5.53
C TYR A 198 -2.10 4.08 5.70
N LEU A 199 -1.53 3.28 4.83
CA LEU A 199 -1.53 1.83 4.95
C LEU A 199 -0.23 1.38 5.58
N TYR A 200 -0.32 0.75 6.74
CA TYR A 200 0.81 0.24 7.51
C TYR A 200 0.89 -1.28 7.45
N TRP A 201 2.10 -1.81 7.23
CA TRP A 201 2.47 -3.21 7.47
C TRP A 201 3.52 -3.22 8.57
N TYR A 202 3.18 -3.80 9.72
CA TYR A 202 4.07 -3.77 10.87
C TYR A 202 5.06 -4.95 10.84
N PHE A 203 6.34 -4.66 11.13
CA PHE A 203 7.40 -5.63 11.33
C PHE A 203 7.56 -5.99 12.80
N ALA A 204 7.30 -5.03 13.68
CA ALA A 204 7.33 -5.17 15.11
C ALA A 204 6.48 -4.09 15.77
N ALA A 205 5.96 -4.40 16.97
CA ALA A 205 5.26 -3.44 17.80
C ALA A 205 5.32 -3.89 19.27
N GLY A 206 5.67 -2.97 20.13
CA GLY A 206 5.67 -3.17 21.58
C GLY A 206 4.25 -3.25 22.16
N PRO A 207 4.12 -3.72 23.41
CA PRO A 207 2.84 -3.92 24.07
C PRO A 207 1.90 -2.72 24.01
N ASP A 208 2.39 -1.51 24.24
CA ASP A 208 1.58 -0.29 24.21
C ASP A 208 1.01 0.04 22.83
N ARG A 209 1.72 -0.32 21.75
CA ARG A 209 1.29 -0.05 20.38
C ARG A 209 0.18 -0.97 19.88
N LYS A 210 -0.12 -2.03 20.60
CA LYS A 210 -1.10 -3.08 20.26
C LYS A 210 -2.06 -3.43 21.39
N SER A 211 -2.13 -2.61 22.45
CA SER A 211 -2.91 -2.90 23.67
C SER A 211 -4.42 -2.67 23.49
N SER A 212 -4.84 -1.92 22.47
CA SER A 212 -6.26 -1.63 22.22
C SER A 212 -6.69 -2.14 20.84
N SER A 213 -7.88 -2.74 20.77
CA SER A 213 -8.45 -3.26 19.53
C SER A 213 -8.72 -2.15 18.50
N ASN A 214 -8.43 -2.43 17.24
CA ASN A 214 -8.71 -1.60 16.08
C ASN A 214 -9.43 -2.38 14.96
N THR A 215 -10.11 -3.48 15.26
CA THR A 215 -10.82 -4.31 14.27
C THR A 215 -12.07 -3.65 13.65
N SER A 216 -12.40 -2.46 14.10
CA SER A 216 -13.41 -1.57 13.52
C SER A 216 -12.90 -0.13 13.56
N TRP A 217 -13.44 0.73 12.68
CA TRP A 217 -13.09 2.15 12.69
C TRP A 217 -13.31 2.78 14.06
N GLY A 218 -12.35 3.51 14.52
CA GLY A 218 -12.41 4.24 15.78
C GLY A 218 -11.39 5.36 15.83
N ALA A 219 -11.50 6.25 16.80
CA ALA A 219 -10.51 7.31 17.02
C ALA A 219 -9.10 6.71 17.13
N TYR A 220 -8.17 7.35 16.43
CA TYR A 220 -6.75 6.98 16.49
C TYR A 220 -6.21 7.21 17.90
N THR A 221 -5.48 6.23 18.39
CA THR A 221 -4.61 6.34 19.56
C THR A 221 -3.35 5.53 19.31
N GLY A 222 -2.24 5.91 19.93
CA GLY A 222 -0.98 5.17 19.82
C GLY A 222 -1.08 3.70 20.25
N THR A 223 -2.09 3.34 21.03
CA THR A 223 -2.35 1.97 21.52
C THR A 223 -3.05 1.06 20.50
N LYS A 224 -3.51 1.62 19.37
CA LYS A 224 -4.26 0.93 18.32
C LYS A 224 -3.45 0.66 17.06
N LEU A 225 -2.16 0.99 17.02
CA LEU A 225 -1.37 0.92 15.79
C LEU A 225 -1.34 -0.49 15.19
N ALA A 226 -0.93 -1.46 15.95
CA ALA A 226 -0.60 -2.80 15.47
C ALA A 226 -1.32 -3.90 16.26
N TYR A 227 -2.60 -3.72 16.54
CA TYR A 227 -3.38 -4.72 17.29
C TYR A 227 -3.31 -6.09 16.62
N GLY A 228 -2.97 -7.10 17.42
CA GLY A 228 -2.81 -8.47 16.94
C GLY A 228 -1.41 -8.80 16.40
N GLN A 229 -0.46 -7.84 16.31
CA GLN A 229 0.94 -8.12 15.97
C GLN A 229 1.54 -9.08 16.98
N ALA A 230 1.89 -10.29 16.54
CA ALA A 230 2.54 -11.29 17.38
C ALA A 230 4.04 -11.41 17.07
N VAL A 231 4.41 -11.33 15.80
CA VAL A 231 5.80 -11.45 15.35
C VAL A 231 6.57 -10.17 15.62
N GLN A 232 7.81 -10.33 16.15
CA GLN A 232 8.79 -9.26 16.31
C GLN A 232 9.95 -9.53 15.33
N LEU A 233 9.74 -9.22 14.04
CA LEU A 233 10.73 -9.51 12.98
C LEU A 233 12.09 -8.93 13.30
N ILE A 234 12.11 -7.70 13.84
CA ILE A 234 13.35 -6.95 14.10
C ILE A 234 14.20 -7.50 15.24
N GLU A 235 13.70 -8.47 16.01
CA GLU A 235 14.50 -9.15 17.06
C GLU A 235 15.42 -10.26 16.49
N THR A 236 15.36 -10.53 15.19
CA THR A 236 16.14 -11.60 14.57
C THR A 236 17.03 -11.05 13.47
N VAL A 237 18.37 -11.10 13.66
CA VAL A 237 19.35 -10.71 12.63
C VAL A 237 19.15 -11.55 11.36
N ASN A 238 19.27 -10.93 10.20
CA ASN A 238 19.03 -11.52 8.88
C ASN A 238 17.58 -12.00 8.64
N ALA A 239 16.66 -11.74 9.55
CA ALA A 239 15.25 -11.96 9.23
C ALA A 239 14.84 -11.08 8.05
N THR A 240 13.98 -11.63 7.18
CA THR A 240 13.52 -10.95 5.96
C THR A 240 12.01 -10.89 5.88
N TRP A 241 11.53 -9.82 5.26
CA TRP A 241 10.13 -9.64 4.89
C TRP A 241 10.08 -8.98 3.50
N GLN A 242 9.26 -9.49 2.61
CA GLN A 242 9.14 -9.02 1.23
C GLN A 242 7.69 -8.82 0.86
N ILE A 243 7.41 -7.83 -0.01
CA ILE A 243 6.06 -7.52 -0.50
C ILE A 243 6.09 -7.12 -1.97
N THR A 244 5.07 -7.50 -2.71
CA THR A 244 4.76 -7.01 -4.06
C THR A 244 3.29 -7.25 -4.40
N GLY A 245 2.84 -6.76 -5.56
CA GLY A 245 1.46 -6.93 -5.99
C GLY A 245 0.45 -6.28 -5.04
N VAL A 246 0.80 -5.13 -4.48
CA VAL A 246 -0.04 -4.40 -3.52
C VAL A 246 -1.14 -3.69 -4.27
N GLN A 247 -2.39 -4.01 -3.95
CA GLN A 247 -3.58 -3.42 -4.53
C GLN A 247 -4.57 -3.06 -3.42
N LEU A 248 -5.09 -1.84 -3.47
CA LEU A 248 -6.23 -1.39 -2.68
C LEU A 248 -7.34 -0.99 -3.65
N GLU A 249 -8.50 -1.58 -3.53
CA GLU A 249 -9.63 -1.36 -4.42
C GLU A 249 -10.94 -1.21 -3.67
N VAL A 250 -11.91 -0.54 -4.26
CA VAL A 250 -13.25 -0.41 -3.70
C VAL A 250 -13.98 -1.75 -3.74
N GLY A 251 -14.70 -2.08 -2.69
CA GLY A 251 -15.47 -3.31 -2.56
C GLY A 251 -14.93 -4.24 -1.49
N ASP A 252 -15.58 -5.39 -1.34
CA ASP A 252 -15.31 -6.39 -0.31
C ASP A 252 -14.57 -7.64 -0.83
N THR A 253 -14.25 -7.66 -2.13
CA THR A 253 -13.63 -8.79 -2.81
C THR A 253 -12.39 -8.34 -3.56
N ALA A 254 -11.26 -9.05 -3.35
CA ALA A 254 -10.04 -8.81 -4.09
C ALA A 254 -10.15 -9.33 -5.52
N THR A 255 -9.82 -8.47 -6.49
CA THR A 255 -9.72 -8.86 -7.91
C THR A 255 -8.26 -9.15 -8.30
N PRO A 256 -8.00 -9.76 -9.46
CA PRO A 256 -6.63 -9.91 -9.95
C PRO A 256 -5.89 -8.58 -10.01
N PHE A 257 -4.58 -8.60 -9.71
CA PHE A 257 -3.76 -7.39 -9.69
C PHE A 257 -3.85 -6.62 -11.02
N GLU A 258 -4.08 -5.32 -10.93
CA GLU A 258 -4.14 -4.42 -12.09
C GLU A 258 -2.74 -4.07 -12.56
N HIS A 259 -2.25 -4.82 -13.55
CA HIS A 259 -0.97 -4.53 -14.19
C HIS A 259 -1.10 -3.29 -15.10
N THR A 260 -0.27 -2.31 -14.85
CA THR A 260 -0.13 -1.11 -15.69
C THR A 260 1.28 -1.04 -16.26
N SER A 261 1.48 -0.27 -17.35
CA SER A 261 2.80 -0.13 -17.95
C SER A 261 3.79 0.55 -16.98
N TYR A 262 5.10 0.25 -17.14
CA TYR A 262 6.14 0.93 -16.36
C TYR A 262 6.07 2.46 -16.53
N GLY A 263 5.81 2.94 -17.76
CA GLY A 263 5.69 4.36 -18.04
C GLY A 263 4.56 5.03 -17.24
N ASP A 264 3.39 4.39 -17.16
CA ASP A 264 2.26 4.91 -16.40
C ASP A 264 2.56 4.95 -14.89
N GLN A 265 3.20 3.89 -14.37
CA GLN A 265 3.62 3.85 -12.97
C GLN A 265 4.66 4.94 -12.67
N LEU A 266 5.65 5.12 -13.54
CA LEU A 266 6.67 6.16 -13.40
C LEU A 266 6.02 7.55 -13.40
N GLN A 267 5.08 7.83 -14.30
CA GLN A 267 4.37 9.12 -14.34
C GLN A 267 3.62 9.41 -13.02
N LYS A 268 2.96 8.40 -12.44
CA LYS A 268 2.32 8.54 -11.13
C LYS A 268 3.35 8.82 -10.02
N CYS A 269 4.53 8.19 -10.07
CA CYS A 269 5.60 8.39 -9.08
C CYS A 269 6.27 9.77 -9.20
N VAL A 270 6.51 10.24 -10.43
CA VAL A 270 7.14 11.55 -10.74
C VAL A 270 6.38 12.72 -10.10
N ARG A 271 5.07 12.62 -9.93
CA ARG A 271 4.28 13.61 -9.19
C ARG A 271 4.79 13.85 -7.77
N PHE A 272 5.35 12.82 -7.11
CA PHE A 272 5.78 12.87 -5.71
C PHE A 272 7.29 12.96 -5.54
N PHE A 273 8.03 12.46 -6.50
CA PHE A 273 9.48 12.52 -6.53
C PHE A 273 9.98 12.32 -7.95
N GLN A 274 10.88 13.18 -8.37
CA GLN A 274 11.61 13.06 -9.62
C GLN A 274 13.10 13.16 -9.34
N PHE A 275 13.85 12.16 -9.79
CA PHE A 275 15.31 12.22 -9.83
C PHE A 275 15.70 12.80 -11.20
N LEU A 276 16.48 13.90 -11.15
CA LEU A 276 17.10 14.48 -12.33
C LEU A 276 18.55 14.01 -12.32
N SER A 277 18.97 13.23 -13.32
CA SER A 277 20.34 12.72 -13.41
C SER A 277 21.31 13.85 -13.83
N ASP A 278 22.59 13.69 -13.46
CA ASP A 278 23.65 14.62 -13.91
C ASP A 278 23.80 14.65 -15.45
N ASP A 279 23.31 13.60 -16.16
CA ASP A 279 23.32 13.55 -17.63
C ASP A 279 22.27 14.48 -18.27
N ASP A 280 21.19 14.83 -17.54
CA ASP A 280 20.23 15.85 -17.92
C ASP A 280 20.75 17.27 -17.57
N TYR A 281 21.95 17.35 -16.98
CA TYR A 281 22.54 18.55 -16.41
C TYR A 281 23.81 18.95 -17.14
N ASN A 282 23.74 20.01 -17.90
CA ASN A 282 24.92 20.70 -18.38
C ASN A 282 25.34 21.72 -17.30
N SER A 283 26.60 21.71 -16.88
CA SER A 283 27.16 22.45 -15.75
C SER A 283 26.93 23.98 -15.74
N SER A 284 26.16 24.47 -16.69
CA SER A 284 25.72 25.84 -16.82
C SER A 284 24.24 26.06 -16.47
N ASP A 285 23.47 25.02 -16.26
CA ASP A 285 22.03 25.08 -16.06
C ASP A 285 21.66 24.43 -14.71
N ALA A 286 20.90 25.13 -13.92
CA ALA A 286 20.50 24.64 -12.62
C ALA A 286 19.22 23.80 -12.71
N ALA A 287 19.11 22.64 -12.08
CA ALA A 287 17.94 21.76 -12.10
C ALA A 287 17.09 21.84 -10.81
N VAL A 288 15.77 21.74 -10.86
CA VAL A 288 14.88 21.78 -9.70
C VAL A 288 14.45 20.39 -9.33
N ALA A 289 14.75 19.96 -8.11
CA ALA A 289 14.01 18.89 -7.47
C ALA A 289 12.96 19.50 -6.54
N SER A 290 11.69 19.33 -6.80
CA SER A 290 10.66 19.66 -5.82
C SER A 290 10.43 18.43 -4.94
N TYR A 291 10.61 18.61 -3.66
CA TYR A 291 10.30 17.64 -2.62
C TYR A 291 9.13 18.22 -1.80
N SER A 292 8.00 17.55 -1.80
CA SER A 292 6.96 17.79 -0.82
C SER A 292 7.11 16.79 0.31
N ASP A 293 7.53 17.25 1.47
CA ASP A 293 7.35 16.44 2.64
C ASP A 293 5.90 16.53 3.10
N TRP A 294 5.50 15.51 3.81
CA TRP A 294 4.20 15.26 4.36
C TRP A 294 3.66 16.34 5.34
N ASN A 295 4.47 17.25 5.81
CA ASN A 295 4.12 18.22 6.83
C ASN A 295 3.70 19.58 6.22
N GLY A 296 3.42 19.63 4.92
CA GLY A 296 3.08 20.88 4.23
C GLY A 296 4.26 21.84 4.08
N SER A 297 5.44 21.43 4.51
CA SER A 297 6.67 22.19 4.27
C SER A 297 7.19 21.81 2.90
N ILE A 298 7.04 22.73 1.95
CA ILE A 298 7.63 22.59 0.63
C ILE A 298 9.11 22.94 0.78
N GLY A 299 9.96 21.93 0.81
CA GLY A 299 11.39 22.10 0.64
C GLY A 299 11.69 22.34 -0.84
N TYR A 300 12.03 23.56 -1.21
CA TYR A 300 12.49 23.89 -2.56
C TYR A 300 14.01 23.71 -2.62
N SER A 301 14.47 22.79 -3.45
CA SER A 301 15.77 22.95 -4.08
C SER A 301 15.51 23.68 -5.39
N ILE A 302 15.73 25.00 -5.42
CA ILE A 302 15.62 25.77 -6.66
C ILE A 302 16.87 25.51 -7.48
N VAL A 303 16.64 24.99 -8.63
CA VAL A 303 17.61 24.81 -9.68
C VAL A 303 17.36 25.90 -10.72
N TYR A 304 18.29 26.80 -10.91
CA TYR A 304 18.23 27.87 -11.89
C TYR A 304 18.56 27.35 -13.30
N PHE A 305 17.73 27.67 -14.28
CA PHE A 305 18.07 27.56 -15.69
C PHE A 305 18.64 28.91 -16.13
N PRO A 306 19.93 29.06 -16.44
CA PRO A 306 20.54 30.36 -16.77
C PRO A 306 20.04 30.96 -18.06
N ASN A 307 19.30 30.27 -18.93
CA ASN A 307 18.91 30.76 -20.26
C ASN A 307 17.42 30.64 -20.60
N GLY A 308 16.52 30.63 -19.62
CA GLY A 308 15.09 30.94 -19.84
C GLY A 308 14.40 30.21 -20.97
N LYS A 309 14.70 28.93 -21.21
CA LYS A 309 13.92 28.07 -22.14
C LYS A 309 13.16 27.04 -21.33
N MET A 310 11.86 27.27 -21.19
CA MET A 310 10.88 26.22 -20.97
C MET A 310 10.71 25.41 -22.25
#